data_ff243ce277dd3bd3dfe243e79ebba08c
#
_entry.id   ff243ce277dd3bd3dfe243e79ebba08c
#
_cell.length_a   1.000
_cell.length_b   1.000
_cell.length_c   1.000
_cell.angle_alpha   90.00
_cell.angle_beta   90.00
_cell.angle_gamma   90.00
#
_symmetry.space_group_name_H-M   'P 1'
#
loop_
_entity.id
_entity.type
_entity.pdbx_description
1 polymer ?
#
loop_
_entity_poly.entity_id
_entity_poly.type
_entity_poly.pdbx_seq_one_letter_code
_entity_poly.pdbx_strand_id
1 'polypeptide(L)'
;MTIKVLIADDHKLFRQGLISLMKTREDLVEVIGEAETGKDAVRLAEQLHPDVVLMDIYMPHGDGLKATKEIRERFPGIAVVILTASENDEHLYEAVKLGVSGYLLKSLDAKELFELLAGIIEGEAAMTRSMATRLLKGVAKRLMDGAKGEEALTERELIVLRLVASGASNPKIAEKLSISVNTVKSHLKNILSKLQLENRTQAAAYAVKSGLVSNSNDNLLNNHPSG
;
A
#
# COMPACT_ATOMS: atom_id res chain seq x y z
N MET A 1 -16.48 -27.95 -5.37
CA MET A 1 -16.03 -27.65 -3.99
C MET A 1 -16.26 -26.17 -3.79
N THR A 2 -17.00 -25.76 -2.75
CA THR A 2 -17.35 -24.35 -2.52
C THR A 2 -16.19 -23.66 -1.83
N ILE A 3 -15.82 -22.47 -2.28
CA ILE A 3 -14.70 -21.66 -1.76
C ILE A 3 -15.14 -20.97 -0.48
N LYS A 4 -14.52 -21.27 0.65
CA LYS A 4 -14.78 -20.63 1.94
C LYS A 4 -14.07 -19.29 2.04
N VAL A 5 -14.83 -18.22 2.17
CA VAL A 5 -14.32 -16.85 2.16
C VAL A 5 -14.54 -16.18 3.50
N LEU A 6 -13.48 -15.57 4.04
CA LEU A 6 -13.52 -14.60 5.12
C LEU A 6 -13.40 -13.19 4.52
N ILE A 7 -14.30 -12.28 4.88
CA ILE A 7 -14.27 -10.88 4.42
C ILE A 7 -13.80 -9.98 5.56
N ALA A 8 -12.72 -9.22 5.33
CA ALA A 8 -12.16 -8.28 6.28
C ALA A 8 -12.19 -6.86 5.69
N ASP A 9 -13.11 -6.02 6.15
CA ASP A 9 -13.36 -4.66 5.67
C ASP A 9 -14.09 -3.87 6.76
N ASP A 10 -13.69 -2.63 7.05
CA ASP A 10 -14.34 -1.80 8.08
C ASP A 10 -15.62 -1.11 7.57
N HIS A 11 -15.80 -1.05 6.25
CA HIS A 11 -16.98 -0.44 5.62
C HIS A 11 -18.18 -1.40 5.61
N LYS A 12 -19.03 -1.30 6.63
CA LYS A 12 -20.18 -2.20 6.83
C LYS A 12 -21.07 -2.37 5.58
N LEU A 13 -21.40 -1.26 4.90
CA LEU A 13 -22.27 -1.33 3.71
C LEU A 13 -21.59 -2.07 2.55
N PHE A 14 -20.31 -1.86 2.35
CA PHE A 14 -19.57 -2.58 1.31
C PHE A 14 -19.50 -4.08 1.65
N ARG A 15 -19.17 -4.44 2.87
CA ARG A 15 -19.11 -5.81 3.34
C ARG A 15 -20.45 -6.53 3.17
N GLN A 16 -21.57 -5.89 3.56
CA GLN A 16 -22.92 -6.44 3.36
C GLN A 16 -23.29 -6.59 1.88
N GLY A 17 -22.91 -5.63 1.05
CA GLY A 17 -23.09 -5.71 -0.39
C GLY A 17 -22.32 -6.88 -1.01
N LEU A 18 -21.07 -7.08 -0.58
CA LEU A 18 -20.24 -8.18 -1.04
C LEU A 18 -20.79 -9.54 -0.61
N ILE A 19 -21.28 -9.66 0.63
CA ILE A 19 -21.94 -10.88 1.12
C ILE A 19 -23.21 -11.18 0.31
N SER A 20 -24.03 -10.14 0.06
CA SER A 20 -25.24 -10.29 -0.75
C SER A 20 -24.93 -10.73 -2.18
N LEU A 21 -23.85 -10.19 -2.75
CA LEU A 21 -23.35 -10.60 -4.06
C LEU A 21 -22.89 -12.08 -4.04
N MET A 22 -22.11 -12.49 -3.05
CA MET A 22 -21.60 -13.87 -2.95
C MET A 22 -22.73 -14.89 -2.78
N LYS A 23 -23.83 -14.53 -2.10
CA LYS A 23 -25.04 -15.37 -2.01
C LYS A 23 -25.71 -15.66 -3.35
N THR A 24 -25.46 -14.85 -4.39
CA THR A 24 -25.98 -15.15 -5.74
C THR A 24 -25.24 -16.30 -6.42
N ARG A 25 -24.10 -16.72 -5.84
CA ARG A 25 -23.23 -17.79 -6.33
C ARG A 25 -22.81 -18.75 -5.20
N GLU A 26 -23.77 -19.19 -4.39
CA GLU A 26 -23.55 -20.18 -3.32
C GLU A 26 -23.05 -21.53 -3.84
N ASP A 27 -23.22 -21.78 -5.12
CA ASP A 27 -22.60 -22.90 -5.84
C ASP A 27 -21.08 -22.82 -5.88
N LEU A 28 -20.52 -21.62 -5.87
CA LEU A 28 -19.08 -21.35 -6.00
C LEU A 28 -18.45 -20.88 -4.68
N VAL A 29 -19.10 -20.01 -3.93
CA VAL A 29 -18.52 -19.28 -2.79
C VAL A 29 -19.43 -19.33 -1.57
N GLU A 30 -18.83 -19.58 -0.40
CA GLU A 30 -19.48 -19.51 0.92
C GLU A 30 -18.75 -18.50 1.79
N VAL A 31 -19.45 -17.46 2.27
CA VAL A 31 -18.90 -16.52 3.25
C VAL A 31 -19.03 -17.11 4.64
N ILE A 32 -17.91 -17.50 5.24
CA ILE A 32 -17.87 -18.17 6.55
C ILE A 32 -17.56 -17.24 7.71
N GLY A 33 -17.23 -15.97 7.45
CA GLY A 33 -16.96 -14.99 8.50
C GLY A 33 -16.77 -13.57 7.98
N GLU A 34 -16.89 -12.62 8.90
CA GLU A 34 -16.69 -11.18 8.68
C GLU A 34 -15.78 -10.61 9.75
N ALA A 35 -14.86 -9.74 9.37
CA ALA A 35 -13.98 -8.99 10.25
C ALA A 35 -14.06 -7.49 9.95
N GLU A 36 -14.00 -6.65 10.99
CA GLU A 36 -13.96 -5.19 10.87
C GLU A 36 -12.57 -4.62 11.13
N THR A 37 -11.65 -5.47 11.60
CA THR A 37 -10.27 -5.10 11.90
C THR A 37 -9.29 -6.17 11.44
N GLY A 38 -8.03 -5.78 11.18
CA GLY A 38 -6.99 -6.74 10.84
C GLY A 38 -6.76 -7.79 11.93
N LYS A 39 -6.87 -7.40 13.22
CA LYS A 39 -6.74 -8.31 14.36
C LYS A 39 -7.85 -9.37 14.37
N ASP A 40 -9.09 -8.96 14.09
CA ASP A 40 -10.20 -9.90 13.99
C ASP A 40 -10.05 -10.82 12.78
N ALA A 41 -9.55 -10.30 11.65
CA ALA A 41 -9.28 -11.10 10.47
C ALA A 41 -8.26 -12.23 10.77
N VAL A 42 -7.16 -11.92 11.47
CA VAL A 42 -6.17 -12.94 11.89
C VAL A 42 -6.82 -13.98 12.81
N ARG A 43 -7.55 -13.53 13.83
CA ARG A 43 -8.24 -14.43 14.78
C ARG A 43 -9.25 -15.34 14.09
N LEU A 44 -10.06 -14.79 13.18
CA LEU A 44 -11.06 -15.56 12.44
C LEU A 44 -10.42 -16.50 11.40
N ALA A 45 -9.33 -16.11 10.76
CA ALA A 45 -8.56 -16.98 9.87
C ALA A 45 -8.06 -18.23 10.62
N GLU A 46 -7.58 -18.06 11.86
CA GLU A 46 -7.15 -19.16 12.72
C GLU A 46 -8.32 -20.08 13.13
N GLN A 47 -9.49 -19.52 13.42
CA GLN A 47 -10.66 -20.28 13.90
C GLN A 47 -11.43 -21.00 12.80
N LEU A 48 -11.59 -20.34 11.65
CA LEU A 48 -12.49 -20.77 10.58
C LEU A 48 -11.78 -21.48 9.44
N HIS A 49 -10.45 -21.35 9.34
CA HIS A 49 -9.62 -21.90 8.26
C HIS A 49 -10.23 -21.65 6.86
N PRO A 50 -10.45 -20.39 6.46
CA PRO A 50 -10.97 -20.05 5.13
C PRO A 50 -10.01 -20.49 4.03
N ASP A 51 -10.53 -20.74 2.83
CA ASP A 51 -9.69 -20.93 1.65
C ASP A 51 -9.11 -19.59 1.17
N VAL A 52 -9.93 -18.53 1.28
CA VAL A 52 -9.59 -17.18 0.83
C VAL A 52 -9.97 -16.14 1.89
N VAL A 53 -9.08 -15.18 2.15
CA VAL A 53 -9.37 -13.95 2.90
C VAL A 53 -9.41 -12.78 1.92
N LEU A 54 -10.55 -12.12 1.79
CA LEU A 54 -10.65 -10.82 1.12
C LEU A 54 -10.34 -9.73 2.14
N MET A 55 -9.24 -9.03 1.96
CA MET A 55 -8.64 -8.13 2.95
C MET A 55 -8.61 -6.68 2.45
N ASP A 56 -9.31 -5.77 3.11
CA ASP A 56 -9.08 -4.35 2.87
C ASP A 56 -7.75 -3.90 3.49
N ILE A 57 -7.08 -2.98 2.83
CA ILE A 57 -5.83 -2.38 3.32
C ILE A 57 -6.12 -1.41 4.48
N TYR A 58 -7.17 -0.61 4.32
CA TYR A 58 -7.49 0.49 5.22
C TYR A 58 -8.54 0.09 6.26
N MET A 59 -8.08 -0.48 7.35
CA MET A 59 -8.93 -0.79 8.51
C MET A 59 -8.41 -0.10 9.78
N PRO A 60 -9.29 0.29 10.74
CA PRO A 60 -8.88 0.88 12.02
C PRO A 60 -7.90 -0.01 12.80
N HIS A 61 -6.95 0.62 13.52
CA HIS A 61 -6.03 -0.01 14.48
C HIS A 61 -5.05 -1.07 13.96
N GLY A 62 -5.18 -1.50 12.77
CA GLY A 62 -4.26 -2.45 12.17
C GLY A 62 -4.48 -2.37 10.68
N ASP A 63 -3.48 -1.97 10.00
CA ASP A 63 -3.55 -1.98 8.57
C ASP A 63 -3.72 -3.43 8.08
N GLY A 64 -4.53 -3.62 7.04
CA GLY A 64 -4.76 -4.93 6.45
C GLY A 64 -3.48 -5.59 5.94
N LEU A 65 -2.44 -4.82 5.63
CA LEU A 65 -1.13 -5.35 5.23
C LEU A 65 -0.41 -6.04 6.39
N LYS A 66 -0.54 -5.56 7.63
CA LYS A 66 0.01 -6.27 8.80
C LYS A 66 -0.73 -7.57 9.05
N ALA A 67 -2.06 -7.52 9.00
CA ALA A 67 -2.88 -8.73 9.12
C ALA A 67 -2.57 -9.74 8.00
N THR A 68 -2.39 -9.26 6.77
CA THR A 68 -1.95 -10.07 5.62
C THR A 68 -0.62 -10.77 5.91
N LYS A 69 0.38 -10.02 6.39
CA LYS A 69 1.67 -10.59 6.75
C LYS A 69 1.53 -11.70 7.79
N GLU A 70 0.80 -11.43 8.87
CA GLU A 70 0.60 -12.40 9.96
C GLU A 70 -0.15 -13.65 9.48
N ILE A 71 -1.21 -13.50 8.68
CA ILE A 71 -1.94 -14.63 8.10
C ILE A 71 -1.03 -15.47 7.20
N ARG A 72 -0.26 -14.82 6.31
CA ARG A 72 0.65 -15.54 5.39
C ARG A 72 1.77 -16.27 6.11
N GLU A 73 2.31 -15.72 7.22
CA GLU A 73 3.34 -16.36 8.02
C GLU A 73 2.82 -17.54 8.85
N ARG A 74 1.62 -17.40 9.45
CA ARG A 74 1.04 -18.40 10.33
C ARG A 74 0.24 -19.49 9.59
N PHE A 75 -0.42 -19.12 8.50
CA PHE A 75 -1.37 -19.96 7.77
C PHE A 75 -1.06 -19.95 6.26
N PRO A 76 0.04 -20.53 5.80
CA PRO A 76 0.48 -20.43 4.40
C PRO A 76 -0.49 -21.07 3.39
N GLY A 77 -1.40 -21.93 3.85
CA GLY A 77 -2.46 -22.52 3.02
C GLY A 77 -3.63 -21.60 2.74
N ILE A 78 -3.77 -20.48 3.47
CA ILE A 78 -4.86 -19.51 3.27
C ILE A 78 -4.43 -18.52 2.18
N ALA A 79 -5.20 -18.42 1.11
CA ALA A 79 -5.00 -17.41 0.09
C ALA A 79 -5.46 -16.03 0.61
N VAL A 80 -4.61 -15.01 0.54
CA VAL A 80 -5.00 -13.63 0.88
C VAL A 80 -5.11 -12.81 -0.39
N VAL A 81 -6.26 -12.20 -0.61
CA VAL A 81 -6.56 -11.29 -1.72
C VAL A 81 -6.84 -9.92 -1.16
N ILE A 82 -6.04 -8.95 -1.54
CA ILE A 82 -6.31 -7.56 -1.19
C ILE A 82 -7.49 -7.04 -2.01
N LEU A 83 -8.44 -6.39 -1.32
CA LEU A 83 -9.60 -5.74 -1.93
C LEU A 83 -9.68 -4.30 -1.42
N THR A 84 -9.30 -3.33 -2.25
CA THR A 84 -9.11 -1.94 -1.81
C THR A 84 -9.71 -0.92 -2.77
N ALA A 85 -10.07 0.25 -2.25
CA ALA A 85 -10.45 1.41 -3.07
C ALA A 85 -9.23 2.20 -3.60
N SER A 86 -8.02 1.88 -3.12
CA SER A 86 -6.81 2.63 -3.46
C SER A 86 -6.12 2.10 -4.71
N GLU A 87 -5.81 3.01 -5.62
CA GLU A 87 -4.96 2.75 -6.79
C GLU A 87 -3.48 3.05 -6.54
N ASN A 88 -3.04 3.10 -5.28
CA ASN A 88 -1.65 3.40 -4.95
C ASN A 88 -0.74 2.21 -5.28
N ASP A 89 0.23 2.42 -6.17
CA ASP A 89 1.19 1.42 -6.57
C ASP A 89 2.09 0.93 -5.42
N GLU A 90 2.36 1.76 -4.42
CA GLU A 90 3.16 1.35 -3.25
C GLU A 90 2.48 0.22 -2.47
N HIS A 91 1.16 0.29 -2.27
CA HIS A 91 0.41 -0.77 -1.61
C HIS A 91 0.37 -2.06 -2.43
N LEU A 92 0.26 -1.92 -3.76
CA LEU A 92 0.34 -3.07 -4.67
C LEU A 92 1.69 -3.79 -4.52
N TYR A 93 2.80 -3.05 -4.53
CA TYR A 93 4.13 -3.64 -4.36
C TYR A 93 4.35 -4.25 -2.98
N GLU A 94 3.86 -3.59 -1.93
CA GLU A 94 3.96 -4.09 -0.57
C GLU A 94 3.16 -5.39 -0.41
N ALA A 95 1.93 -5.43 -0.92
CA ALA A 95 1.11 -6.64 -0.93
C ALA A 95 1.78 -7.80 -1.67
N VAL A 96 2.34 -7.54 -2.85
CA VAL A 96 3.06 -8.57 -3.63
C VAL A 96 4.30 -9.08 -2.90
N LYS A 97 5.07 -8.21 -2.22
CA LYS A 97 6.20 -8.63 -1.36
C LYS A 97 5.75 -9.54 -0.20
N LEU A 98 4.55 -9.35 0.32
CA LEU A 98 3.96 -10.20 1.35
C LEU A 98 3.45 -11.54 0.80
N GLY A 99 3.49 -11.76 -0.52
CA GLY A 99 3.07 -12.99 -1.16
C GLY A 99 1.55 -13.18 -1.19
N VAL A 100 0.79 -12.09 -1.40
CA VAL A 100 -0.66 -12.19 -1.58
C VAL A 100 -1.02 -12.99 -2.83
N SER A 101 -2.14 -13.69 -2.77
CA SER A 101 -2.66 -14.47 -3.91
C SER A 101 -3.40 -13.60 -4.92
N GLY A 102 -3.73 -12.35 -4.57
CA GLY A 102 -4.38 -11.42 -5.46
C GLY A 102 -4.45 -9.99 -4.95
N TYR A 103 -4.75 -9.06 -5.88
CA TYR A 103 -4.96 -7.64 -5.57
C TYR A 103 -6.04 -7.08 -6.48
N LEU A 104 -7.16 -6.66 -5.90
CA LEU A 104 -8.37 -6.23 -6.59
C LEU A 104 -8.79 -4.83 -6.12
N LEU A 105 -9.40 -4.07 -7.04
CA LEU A 105 -10.06 -2.82 -6.68
C LEU A 105 -11.51 -3.08 -6.28
N LYS A 106 -12.02 -2.34 -5.29
CA LYS A 106 -13.44 -2.37 -4.89
C LYS A 106 -14.42 -1.94 -6.01
N SER A 107 -13.90 -1.37 -7.10
CA SER A 107 -14.64 -1.02 -8.32
C SER A 107 -14.79 -2.17 -9.32
N LEU A 108 -14.24 -3.35 -9.02
CA LEU A 108 -14.33 -4.55 -9.85
C LEU A 108 -15.80 -4.97 -10.03
N ASP A 109 -16.14 -5.48 -11.21
CA ASP A 109 -17.48 -6.01 -11.43
C ASP A 109 -17.66 -7.42 -10.82
N ALA A 110 -18.91 -7.81 -10.60
CA ALA A 110 -19.25 -9.07 -9.94
C ALA A 110 -18.74 -10.30 -10.71
N LYS A 111 -18.84 -10.27 -12.03
CA LYS A 111 -18.42 -11.40 -12.88
C LYS A 111 -16.93 -11.62 -12.78
N GLU A 112 -16.15 -10.55 -12.89
CA GLU A 112 -14.69 -10.60 -12.80
C GLU A 112 -14.23 -11.06 -11.42
N LEU A 113 -14.91 -10.63 -10.34
CA LEU A 113 -14.63 -11.10 -8.98
C LEU A 113 -14.77 -12.63 -8.87
N PHE A 114 -15.86 -13.21 -9.37
CA PHE A 114 -16.06 -14.65 -9.30
C PHE A 114 -15.08 -15.44 -10.17
N GLU A 115 -14.75 -14.94 -11.36
CA GLU A 115 -13.74 -15.55 -12.23
C GLU A 115 -12.36 -15.58 -11.55
N LEU A 116 -11.97 -14.48 -10.90
CA LEU A 116 -10.69 -14.38 -10.19
C LEU A 116 -10.66 -15.26 -8.93
N LEU A 117 -11.78 -15.35 -8.17
CA LEU A 117 -11.87 -16.25 -7.01
C LEU A 117 -11.78 -17.72 -7.42
N ALA A 118 -12.39 -18.09 -8.52
CA ALA A 118 -12.30 -19.46 -9.04
C ALA A 118 -10.85 -19.82 -9.43
N GLY A 119 -10.13 -18.91 -10.09
CA GLY A 119 -8.72 -19.11 -10.48
C GLY A 119 -7.77 -19.28 -9.30
N ILE A 120 -8.05 -18.67 -8.13
CA ILE A 120 -7.21 -18.82 -6.92
C ILE A 120 -7.07 -20.29 -6.50
N ILE A 121 -8.14 -21.06 -6.56
CA ILE A 121 -8.14 -22.49 -6.18
C ILE A 121 -7.29 -23.32 -7.15
N GLU A 122 -7.17 -22.86 -8.40
CA GLU A 122 -6.32 -23.46 -9.43
C GLU A 122 -4.85 -22.97 -9.33
N GLY A 123 -4.57 -22.09 -8.36
CA GLY A 123 -3.24 -21.52 -8.16
C GLY A 123 -2.93 -20.31 -9.03
N GLU A 124 -3.93 -19.73 -9.68
CA GLU A 124 -3.77 -18.50 -10.45
C GLU A 124 -3.77 -17.26 -9.53
N ALA A 125 -3.08 -16.21 -9.97
CA ALA A 125 -3.09 -14.94 -9.24
C ALA A 125 -4.37 -14.15 -9.57
N ALA A 126 -5.13 -13.77 -8.54
CA ALA A 126 -6.31 -12.90 -8.69
C ALA A 126 -5.88 -11.45 -8.92
N MET A 127 -5.66 -11.08 -10.17
CA MET A 127 -5.22 -9.75 -10.55
C MET A 127 -5.76 -9.37 -11.93
N THR A 128 -6.27 -8.12 -12.06
CA THR A 128 -6.70 -7.62 -13.36
C THR A 128 -5.49 -7.38 -14.28
N ARG A 129 -5.71 -7.40 -15.60
CA ARG A 129 -4.64 -7.12 -16.59
C ARG A 129 -4.02 -5.74 -16.40
N SER A 130 -4.81 -4.74 -16.02
CA SER A 130 -4.32 -3.38 -15.75
C SER A 130 -3.37 -3.37 -14.56
N MET A 131 -3.69 -4.07 -13.49
CA MET A 131 -2.85 -4.21 -12.29
C MET A 131 -1.58 -5.00 -12.56
N ALA A 132 -1.68 -6.11 -13.29
CA ALA A 132 -0.49 -6.86 -13.72
C ALA A 132 0.46 -5.99 -14.56
N THR A 133 -0.08 -5.17 -15.47
CA THR A 133 0.72 -4.22 -16.26
C THR A 133 1.39 -3.16 -15.39
N ARG A 134 0.69 -2.61 -14.39
CA ARG A 134 1.24 -1.64 -13.42
C ARG A 134 2.36 -2.29 -12.59
N LEU A 135 2.14 -3.50 -12.10
CA LEU A 135 3.15 -4.26 -11.37
C LEU A 135 4.41 -4.48 -12.22
N LEU A 136 4.28 -4.96 -13.45
CA LEU A 136 5.42 -5.20 -14.34
C LEU A 136 6.19 -3.92 -14.65
N LYS A 137 5.51 -2.81 -14.94
CA LYS A 137 6.15 -1.50 -15.17
C LYS A 137 6.94 -1.03 -13.94
N GLY A 138 6.38 -1.18 -12.75
CA GLY A 138 7.06 -0.75 -11.54
C GLY A 138 8.21 -1.67 -11.13
N VAL A 139 8.09 -2.99 -11.35
CA VAL A 139 9.22 -3.91 -11.18
C VAL A 139 10.33 -3.58 -12.16
N ALA A 140 10.02 -3.36 -13.45
CA ALA A 140 10.99 -2.95 -14.45
C ALA A 140 11.69 -1.63 -14.07
N LYS A 141 10.93 -0.62 -13.62
CA LYS A 141 11.47 0.65 -13.13
C LYS A 141 12.41 0.43 -11.93
N ARG A 142 12.00 -0.37 -10.94
CA ARG A 142 12.84 -0.67 -9.76
C ARG A 142 14.10 -1.47 -10.10
N LEU A 143 14.04 -2.38 -11.06
CA LEU A 143 15.22 -3.09 -11.56
C LEU A 143 16.17 -2.15 -12.31
N MET A 144 15.67 -1.19 -13.06
CA MET A 144 16.48 -0.17 -13.74
C MET A 144 17.07 0.84 -12.74
N ASP A 145 16.31 1.24 -11.71
CA ASP A 145 16.76 2.12 -10.63
C ASP A 145 17.66 1.38 -9.63
N GLY A 146 17.46 0.08 -9.40
CA GLY A 146 18.23 -0.78 -8.48
C GLY A 146 19.65 -1.15 -8.98
N ALA A 147 19.99 -0.79 -10.22
CA ALA A 147 21.38 -0.79 -10.68
C ALA A 147 22.23 0.35 -10.05
N LYS A 148 21.60 1.23 -9.26
CA LYS A 148 22.27 2.23 -8.41
C LYS A 148 21.84 1.95 -6.96
N GLY A 149 22.68 1.27 -6.21
CA GLY A 149 22.51 0.79 -4.84
C GLY A 149 21.53 1.53 -3.94
N GLU A 150 20.84 0.72 -3.11
CA GLU A 150 20.07 1.04 -1.92
C GLU A 150 18.92 2.06 -2.08
N GLU A 151 17.69 1.54 -1.97
CA GLU A 151 16.39 2.22 -1.70
C GLU A 151 16.30 3.72 -2.08
N ALA A 152 16.30 4.02 -3.37
CA ALA A 152 16.07 5.38 -3.83
C ALA A 152 14.71 5.90 -3.36
N LEU A 153 14.67 7.16 -2.90
CA LEU A 153 13.42 7.82 -2.54
C LEU A 153 12.53 7.97 -3.77
N THR A 154 11.23 7.71 -3.61
CA THR A 154 10.24 8.00 -4.64
C THR A 154 10.17 9.50 -4.94
N GLU A 155 9.65 9.89 -6.10
CA GLU A 155 9.44 11.31 -6.43
C GLU A 155 8.65 12.05 -5.33
N ARG A 156 7.63 11.39 -4.77
CA ARG A 156 6.82 11.95 -3.71
C ARG A 156 7.59 12.13 -2.41
N GLU A 157 8.41 11.17 -2.04
CA GLU A 157 9.30 11.25 -0.88
C GLU A 157 10.38 12.32 -1.08
N LEU A 158 10.93 12.48 -2.29
CA LEU A 158 11.87 13.55 -2.63
C LEU A 158 11.21 14.93 -2.47
N ILE A 159 9.97 15.11 -2.93
CA ILE A 159 9.22 16.35 -2.76
C ILE A 159 8.98 16.64 -1.27
N VAL A 160 8.54 15.63 -0.50
CA VAL A 160 8.36 15.77 0.95
C VAL A 160 9.69 16.12 1.63
N LEU A 161 10.79 15.45 1.28
CA LEU A 161 12.12 15.69 1.85
C LEU A 161 12.61 17.11 1.56
N ARG A 162 12.41 17.65 0.33
CA ARG A 162 12.71 19.05 -0.01
C ARG A 162 11.91 20.03 0.84
N LEU A 163 10.62 19.77 1.06
CA LEU A 163 9.77 20.61 1.90
C LEU A 163 10.16 20.53 3.38
N VAL A 164 10.62 19.37 3.85
CA VAL A 164 11.18 19.21 5.20
C VAL A 164 12.46 20.04 5.35
N ALA A 165 13.34 19.99 4.38
CA ALA A 165 14.60 20.76 4.38
C ALA A 165 14.35 22.27 4.30
N SER A 166 13.27 22.73 3.65
CA SER A 166 12.86 24.14 3.68
C SER A 166 12.17 24.56 5.00
N GLY A 167 12.11 23.70 6.02
CA GLY A 167 11.52 23.98 7.33
C GLY A 167 9.99 23.92 7.37
N ALA A 168 9.31 23.42 6.32
CA ALA A 168 7.84 23.35 6.29
C ALA A 168 7.30 22.35 7.32
N SER A 169 6.32 22.72 8.14
CA SER A 169 5.65 21.81 9.08
C SER A 169 4.77 20.77 8.34
N ASN A 170 4.42 19.65 9.00
CA ASN A 170 3.57 18.62 8.40
C ASN A 170 2.21 19.18 7.89
N PRO A 171 1.52 20.08 8.59
CA PRO A 171 0.31 20.72 8.05
C PRO A 171 0.58 21.52 6.79
N LYS A 172 1.68 22.30 6.73
CA LYS A 172 2.04 23.06 5.52
C LYS A 172 2.42 22.15 4.34
N ILE A 173 3.07 21.02 4.60
CA ILE A 173 3.37 20.02 3.58
C ILE A 173 2.08 19.38 3.07
N ALA A 174 1.17 19.03 3.96
CA ALA A 174 -0.14 18.44 3.64
C ALA A 174 -0.96 19.36 2.74
N GLU A 175 -1.04 20.65 3.09
CA GLU A 175 -1.69 21.70 2.30
C GLU A 175 -1.07 21.84 0.91
N LYS A 176 0.27 22.00 0.83
CA LYS A 176 1.00 22.16 -0.43
C LYS A 176 0.85 20.98 -1.38
N LEU A 177 0.71 19.79 -0.84
CA LEU A 177 0.64 18.56 -1.62
C LEU A 177 -0.77 18.01 -1.78
N SER A 178 -1.79 18.69 -1.21
CA SER A 178 -3.20 18.28 -1.21
C SER A 178 -3.41 16.86 -0.69
N ILE A 179 -2.75 16.54 0.43
CA ILE A 179 -2.83 15.23 1.11
C ILE A 179 -3.11 15.41 2.61
N SER A 180 -3.43 14.33 3.31
CA SER A 180 -3.64 14.38 4.76
C SER A 180 -2.30 14.54 5.53
N VAL A 181 -2.38 15.14 6.73
CA VAL A 181 -1.22 15.21 7.65
C VAL A 181 -0.68 13.82 8.00
N ASN A 182 -1.57 12.82 8.10
CA ASN A 182 -1.18 11.44 8.35
C ASN A 182 -0.40 10.84 7.16
N THR A 183 -0.79 11.17 5.94
CA THR A 183 -0.03 10.77 4.74
C THR A 183 1.38 11.37 4.73
N VAL A 184 1.53 12.64 5.15
CA VAL A 184 2.86 13.27 5.30
C VAL A 184 3.70 12.55 6.35
N LYS A 185 3.11 12.18 7.49
CA LYS A 185 3.81 11.41 8.54
C LYS A 185 4.28 10.05 8.02
N SER A 186 3.46 9.38 7.21
CA SER A 186 3.82 8.10 6.59
C SER A 186 4.99 8.26 5.61
N HIS A 187 4.97 9.26 4.72
CA HIS A 187 6.09 9.56 3.84
C HIS A 187 7.37 9.86 4.62
N LEU A 188 7.28 10.65 5.70
CA LEU A 188 8.43 10.96 6.55
C LEU A 188 9.02 9.71 7.20
N LYS A 189 8.18 8.83 7.72
CA LYS A 189 8.61 7.53 8.29
C LYS A 189 9.37 6.70 7.26
N ASN A 190 8.84 6.60 6.04
CA ASN A 190 9.47 5.86 4.96
C ASN A 190 10.81 6.48 4.53
N ILE A 191 10.89 7.82 4.41
CA ILE A 191 12.13 8.54 4.11
C ILE A 191 13.20 8.24 5.17
N LEU A 192 12.85 8.34 6.45
CA LEU A 192 13.77 8.08 7.57
C LEU A 192 14.28 6.62 7.52
N SER A 193 13.40 5.66 7.27
CA SER A 193 13.76 4.25 7.13
C SER A 193 14.70 4.02 5.96
N LYS A 194 14.34 4.49 4.77
CA LYS A 194 15.13 4.31 3.54
C LYS A 194 16.52 4.94 3.60
N LEU A 195 16.63 6.11 4.25
CA LEU A 195 17.89 6.82 4.40
C LEU A 195 18.63 6.45 5.70
N GLN A 196 18.13 5.50 6.48
CA GLN A 196 18.66 5.07 7.78
C GLN A 196 18.88 6.25 8.75
N LEU A 197 17.91 7.19 8.78
CA LEU A 197 17.95 8.38 9.62
C LEU A 197 16.99 8.22 10.81
N GLU A 198 17.35 8.77 11.96
CA GLU A 198 16.60 8.61 13.20
C GLU A 198 15.49 9.66 13.37
N ASN A 199 15.67 10.85 12.79
CA ASN A 199 14.75 11.95 13.03
C ASN A 199 14.70 12.95 11.87
N ARG A 200 13.68 13.84 11.95
CA ARG A 200 13.43 14.88 10.96
C ARG A 200 14.61 15.83 10.74
N THR A 201 15.36 16.16 11.81
CA THR A 201 16.49 17.07 11.73
C THR A 201 17.61 16.45 10.87
N GLN A 202 17.86 15.15 11.04
CA GLN A 202 18.81 14.42 10.21
C GLN A 202 18.35 14.36 8.74
N ALA A 203 17.03 14.20 8.50
CA ALA A 203 16.48 14.23 7.13
C ALA A 203 16.67 15.59 6.47
N ALA A 204 16.43 16.69 7.19
CA ALA A 204 16.69 18.05 6.69
C ALA A 204 18.17 18.27 6.36
N ALA A 205 19.08 17.89 7.26
CA ALA A 205 20.51 17.99 7.06
C ALA A 205 21.01 17.16 5.86
N TYR A 206 20.49 15.93 5.70
CA TYR A 206 20.75 15.08 4.56
C TYR A 206 20.35 15.74 3.24
N ALA A 207 19.15 16.32 3.16
CA ALA A 207 18.65 16.97 1.94
C ALA A 207 19.50 18.17 1.53
N VAL A 208 19.97 18.96 2.49
CA VAL A 208 20.89 20.09 2.25
C VAL A 208 22.25 19.56 1.74
N LYS A 209 22.83 18.57 2.41
CA LYS A 209 24.12 17.96 2.03
C LYS A 209 24.09 17.31 0.66
N SER A 210 22.95 16.69 0.30
CA SER A 210 22.74 16.04 -1.01
C SER A 210 22.38 17.01 -2.14
N GLY A 211 22.38 18.32 -1.91
CA GLY A 211 22.08 19.34 -2.92
C GLY A 211 20.60 19.35 -3.36
N LEU A 212 19.71 18.70 -2.62
CA LEU A 212 18.26 18.66 -2.94
C LEU A 212 17.58 20.00 -2.68
N VAL A 213 18.23 20.89 -1.93
CA VAL A 213 17.80 22.27 -1.67
C VAL A 213 19.02 23.18 -1.92
N SER A 214 18.96 24.00 -2.96
CA SER A 214 19.96 25.04 -3.20
C SER A 214 19.85 26.08 -2.10
N ASN A 215 20.97 26.43 -1.45
CA ASN A 215 21.05 27.61 -0.58
C ASN A 215 20.81 28.86 -1.43
N SER A 216 19.63 29.46 -1.29
CA SER A 216 19.30 30.73 -1.97
C SER A 216 20.08 31.95 -1.46
N ASN A 217 21.21 31.75 -0.79
CA ASN A 217 22.03 32.84 -0.19
C ASN A 217 23.34 33.16 -0.92
N ASP A 218 23.67 32.47 -2.04
CA ASP A 218 24.96 32.78 -2.72
C ASP A 218 24.89 33.85 -3.83
N ASN A 219 23.73 34.50 -4.02
CA ASN A 219 23.57 35.51 -5.08
C ASN A 219 23.61 36.98 -4.62
N LEU A 220 24.07 37.29 -3.41
CA LEU A 220 24.14 38.69 -2.94
C LEU A 220 25.54 39.29 -2.72
N LEU A 221 26.62 38.60 -3.09
CA LEU A 221 27.99 39.13 -2.84
C LEU A 221 28.86 39.36 -4.06
N ASN A 222 28.38 39.26 -5.30
CA ASN A 222 29.18 39.58 -6.48
C ASN A 222 28.50 40.56 -7.42
N ASN A 223 28.19 41.76 -6.95
CA ASN A 223 27.99 42.91 -7.82
C ASN A 223 28.66 44.14 -7.19
N HIS A 224 29.97 44.23 -7.35
CA HIS A 224 30.66 45.51 -7.35
C HIS A 224 31.05 45.82 -8.79
N PRO A 225 30.50 46.88 -9.40
CA PRO A 225 31.04 47.41 -10.63
C PRO A 225 32.30 48.25 -10.29
N SER A 226 33.43 47.79 -10.78
CA SER A 226 34.61 48.67 -10.89
C SER A 226 34.33 49.65 -12.01
N GLY A 227 34.15 50.91 -11.67
CA GLY A 227 34.21 52.04 -12.56
C GLY A 227 35.62 52.51 -12.70
#